data_418f43c9bde333fce594d27158b4e56f
#
_entry.id   418f43c9bde333fce594d27158b4e56f
#
_cell.length_a   1.000
_cell.length_b   1.000
_cell.length_c   1.000
_cell.angle_alpha   90.00
_cell.angle_beta   90.00
_cell.angle_gamma   90.00
#
_symmetry.space_group_name_H-M   'P 1'
#
loop_
_entity.id
_entity.type
_entity.pdbx_description
1 polymer ?
#
loop_
_entity_poly.entity_id
_entity_poly.type
_entity_poly.pdbx_seq_one_letter_code
_entity_poly.pdbx_strand_id
1 'polypeptide(L)'
;MAQIQDPDKLFEHELGMALGAERKVLATLKKLERLAQRDELKQQFHHHLEETEGQIKNLEQAFQTIGSRAGAHEADSANGIAAEGEKLAEKVDDDLIDAVLLAAAAKTEHVEIAMYEGLISKAEAMGEEDIVSLLEENLEQEQHTLEEVKQASEKLTKELATQTT
;
A
#
# COMPACT_ATOMS: atom_id res chain seq x y z
N MET A 1 -17.51 -21.24 3.49
CA MET A 1 -17.33 -20.07 4.38
C MET A 1 -18.69 -19.58 4.82
N ALA A 2 -18.86 -19.13 6.07
CA ALA A 2 -20.11 -18.53 6.52
C ALA A 2 -20.32 -17.20 5.78
N GLN A 3 -21.56 -16.93 5.36
CA GLN A 3 -21.91 -15.69 4.67
C GLN A 3 -21.92 -14.54 5.68
N ILE A 4 -21.25 -13.44 5.37
CA ILE A 4 -21.30 -12.20 6.17
C ILE A 4 -22.66 -11.54 5.90
N GLN A 5 -23.43 -11.28 6.97
CA GLN A 5 -24.78 -10.69 6.89
C GLN A 5 -24.93 -9.43 7.75
N ASP A 6 -23.89 -9.08 8.49
CA ASP A 6 -23.83 -7.99 9.44
C ASP A 6 -22.81 -6.93 8.94
N PRO A 7 -23.22 -5.64 8.82
CA PRO A 7 -22.32 -4.56 8.40
C PRO A 7 -21.07 -4.42 9.28
N ASP A 8 -21.19 -4.62 10.61
CA ASP A 8 -20.06 -4.54 11.52
C ASP A 8 -19.07 -5.68 11.28
N LYS A 9 -19.57 -6.86 10.94
CA LYS A 9 -18.73 -8.01 10.54
C LYS A 9 -18.11 -7.84 9.17
N LEU A 10 -18.76 -7.13 8.25
CA LEU A 10 -18.16 -6.75 6.98
C LEU A 10 -17.02 -5.76 7.19
N PHE A 11 -17.23 -4.74 8.01
CA PHE A 11 -16.19 -3.78 8.37
C PHE A 11 -14.98 -4.46 9.01
N GLU A 12 -15.21 -5.32 10.02
CA GLU A 12 -14.15 -6.11 10.66
C GLU A 12 -13.37 -6.97 9.65
N HIS A 13 -14.07 -7.58 8.70
CA HIS A 13 -13.45 -8.37 7.64
C HIS A 13 -12.59 -7.51 6.71
N GLU A 14 -13.11 -6.37 6.25
CA GLU A 14 -12.37 -5.45 5.38
C GLU A 14 -11.17 -4.81 6.10
N LEU A 15 -11.29 -4.50 7.40
CA LEU A 15 -10.16 -4.08 8.23
C LEU A 15 -9.06 -5.17 8.28
N GLY A 16 -9.46 -6.45 8.33
CA GLY A 16 -8.55 -7.58 8.22
C GLY A 16 -7.88 -7.71 6.86
N MET A 17 -8.60 -7.38 5.79
CA MET A 17 -8.02 -7.31 4.44
C MET A 17 -7.00 -6.18 4.34
N ALA A 18 -7.28 -5.02 4.93
CA ALA A 18 -6.35 -3.90 5.00
C ALA A 18 -5.06 -4.31 5.75
N LEU A 19 -5.19 -4.93 6.91
CA LEU A 19 -4.03 -5.42 7.66
C LEU A 19 -3.21 -6.46 6.87
N GLY A 20 -3.88 -7.30 6.08
CA GLY A 20 -3.22 -8.26 5.20
C GLY A 20 -2.49 -7.59 4.04
N ALA A 21 -3.09 -6.55 3.45
CA ALA A 21 -2.47 -5.75 2.38
C ALA A 21 -1.20 -5.06 2.89
N GLU A 22 -1.28 -4.33 4.00
CA GLU A 22 -0.12 -3.64 4.60
C GLU A 22 1.03 -4.59 4.92
N ARG A 23 0.75 -5.74 5.50
CA ARG A 23 1.79 -6.75 5.77
C ARG A 23 2.43 -7.29 4.49
N LYS A 24 1.65 -7.42 3.41
CA LYS A 24 2.18 -7.80 2.10
C LYS A 24 3.02 -6.68 1.50
N VAL A 25 2.56 -5.43 1.57
CA VAL A 25 3.29 -4.24 1.10
C VAL A 25 4.60 -4.09 1.84
N LEU A 26 4.60 -4.20 3.17
CA LEU A 26 5.81 -4.17 3.99
C LEU A 26 6.86 -5.22 3.53
N ALA A 27 6.41 -6.44 3.25
CA ALA A 27 7.29 -7.49 2.74
C ALA A 27 7.80 -7.21 1.32
N THR A 28 6.97 -6.56 0.51
CA THR A 28 7.29 -6.17 -0.87
C THR A 28 8.28 -5.02 -0.89
N LEU A 29 8.06 -3.97 -0.10
CA LEU A 29 8.95 -2.81 0.01
C LEU A 29 10.39 -3.19 0.36
N LYS A 30 10.60 -4.17 1.24
CA LYS A 30 11.92 -4.73 1.54
C LYS A 30 12.63 -5.35 0.32
N LYS A 31 11.86 -5.84 -0.65
CA LYS A 31 12.40 -6.33 -1.92
C LYS A 31 12.66 -5.18 -2.90
N LEU A 32 11.72 -4.24 -2.99
CA LEU A 32 11.85 -3.08 -3.89
C LEU A 32 13.07 -2.23 -3.53
N GLU A 33 13.29 -1.95 -2.23
CA GLU A 33 14.48 -1.25 -1.75
C GLU A 33 15.79 -1.92 -2.20
N ARG A 34 15.83 -3.25 -2.21
CA ARG A 34 17.01 -4.01 -2.65
C ARG A 34 17.19 -4.05 -4.16
N LEU A 35 16.10 -4.03 -4.91
CA LEU A 35 16.10 -4.10 -6.37
C LEU A 35 16.35 -2.75 -7.03
N ALA A 36 15.92 -1.65 -6.40
CA ALA A 36 16.08 -0.31 -6.90
C ALA A 36 17.56 -0.02 -7.22
N GLN A 37 17.80 0.62 -8.36
CA GLN A 37 19.15 0.96 -8.81
C GLN A 37 19.58 2.34 -8.28
N ARG A 38 18.63 3.28 -8.17
CA ARG A 38 18.88 4.65 -7.72
C ARG A 38 18.80 4.76 -6.20
N ASP A 39 19.77 5.42 -5.59
CA ASP A 39 19.80 5.62 -4.15
C ASP A 39 18.62 6.48 -3.64
N GLU A 40 18.16 7.45 -4.45
CA GLU A 40 16.96 8.24 -4.15
C GLU A 40 15.73 7.33 -4.01
N LEU A 41 15.56 6.37 -4.91
CA LEU A 41 14.42 5.44 -4.90
C LEU A 41 14.52 4.44 -3.73
N LYS A 42 15.72 3.96 -3.41
CA LYS A 42 15.93 3.13 -2.21
C LYS A 42 15.52 3.87 -0.94
N GLN A 43 15.86 5.16 -0.82
CA GLN A 43 15.47 5.98 0.32
C GLN A 43 13.96 6.18 0.39
N GLN A 44 13.29 6.42 -0.74
CA GLN A 44 11.82 6.52 -0.78
C GLN A 44 11.16 5.22 -0.32
N PHE A 45 11.59 4.07 -0.83
CA PHE A 45 11.05 2.76 -0.40
C PHE A 45 11.34 2.46 1.07
N HIS A 46 12.50 2.89 1.59
CA HIS A 46 12.83 2.75 3.00
C HIS A 46 11.91 3.61 3.88
N HIS A 47 11.67 4.86 3.50
CA HIS A 47 10.75 5.75 4.22
C HIS A 47 9.33 5.19 4.22
N HIS A 48 8.82 4.79 3.06
CA HIS A 48 7.50 4.15 2.96
C HIS A 48 7.39 2.88 3.80
N LEU A 49 8.46 2.09 3.91
CA LEU A 49 8.50 0.93 4.79
C LEU A 49 8.27 1.31 6.27
N GLU A 50 8.88 2.41 6.74
CA GLU A 50 8.69 2.91 8.11
C GLU A 50 7.25 3.40 8.32
N GLU A 51 6.64 4.07 7.34
CA GLU A 51 5.24 4.49 7.37
C GLU A 51 4.30 3.28 7.44
N THR A 52 4.51 2.27 6.59
CA THR A 52 3.73 1.01 6.59
C THR A 52 3.78 0.29 7.94
N GLU A 53 4.92 0.30 8.62
CA GLU A 53 4.99 -0.24 10.00
C GLU A 53 4.12 0.55 10.99
N GLY A 54 3.97 1.85 10.78
CA GLY A 54 3.04 2.71 11.53
C GLY A 54 1.58 2.41 11.21
N GLN A 55 1.26 2.28 9.95
CA GLN A 55 -0.09 1.97 9.44
C GLN A 55 -0.60 0.63 9.94
N ILE A 56 0.25 -0.39 9.99
CA ILE A 56 -0.08 -1.69 10.61
C ILE A 56 -0.48 -1.50 12.08
N LYS A 57 0.23 -0.69 12.85
CA LYS A 57 -0.11 -0.41 14.26
C LYS A 57 -1.44 0.31 14.39
N ASN A 58 -1.73 1.28 13.52
CA ASN A 58 -3.01 1.99 13.48
C ASN A 58 -4.16 1.01 13.20
N LEU A 59 -4.01 0.09 12.25
CA LEU A 59 -4.99 -0.96 11.98
C LEU A 59 -5.18 -1.92 13.16
N GLU A 60 -4.09 -2.33 13.82
CA GLU A 60 -4.16 -3.18 15.03
C GLU A 60 -4.88 -2.45 16.17
N GLN A 61 -4.68 -1.14 16.32
CA GLN A 61 -5.40 -0.32 17.29
C GLN A 61 -6.90 -0.18 16.93
N ALA A 62 -7.24 -0.03 15.64
CA ALA A 62 -8.63 -0.02 15.20
C ALA A 62 -9.36 -1.32 15.58
N PHE A 63 -8.72 -2.49 15.46
CA PHE A 63 -9.26 -3.75 15.93
C PHE A 63 -9.51 -3.76 17.45
N GLN A 64 -8.60 -3.18 18.22
CA GLN A 64 -8.78 -3.07 19.69
C GLN A 64 -9.99 -2.19 20.02
N THR A 65 -10.18 -1.08 19.31
CA THR A 65 -11.31 -0.15 19.51
C THR A 65 -12.65 -0.86 19.31
N ILE A 66 -12.80 -1.70 18.27
CA ILE A 66 -14.03 -2.49 18.07
C ILE A 66 -14.11 -3.73 18.97
N GLY A 67 -13.18 -3.93 19.89
CA GLY A 67 -13.16 -5.07 20.82
C GLY A 67 -12.85 -6.41 20.14
N SER A 68 -12.23 -6.40 18.98
CA SER A 68 -11.87 -7.59 18.21
C SER A 68 -10.36 -7.85 18.25
N ARG A 69 -10.00 -9.11 18.05
CA ARG A 69 -8.59 -9.48 17.89
C ARG A 69 -8.15 -9.19 16.45
N ALA A 70 -7.03 -8.48 16.29
CA ALA A 70 -6.44 -8.23 14.99
C ALA A 70 -6.18 -9.54 14.24
N GLY A 71 -6.78 -9.66 13.05
CA GLY A 71 -6.67 -10.81 12.16
C GLY A 71 -6.45 -10.34 10.73
N ALA A 72 -5.27 -10.62 10.15
CA ALA A 72 -5.01 -10.33 8.75
C ALA A 72 -5.73 -11.35 7.86
N HIS A 73 -6.40 -10.86 6.82
CA HIS A 73 -6.95 -11.67 5.74
C HIS A 73 -6.08 -11.56 4.49
N GLU A 74 -6.22 -12.51 3.57
CA GLU A 74 -5.49 -12.47 2.31
C GLU A 74 -5.98 -11.30 1.45
N ALA A 75 -5.04 -10.51 0.92
CA ALA A 75 -5.30 -9.38 0.05
C ALA A 75 -4.84 -9.72 -1.38
N ASP A 76 -5.74 -10.26 -2.17
CA ASP A 76 -5.46 -10.73 -3.54
C ASP A 76 -4.96 -9.60 -4.44
N SER A 77 -5.46 -8.36 -4.27
CA SER A 77 -5.00 -7.19 -5.03
C SER A 77 -3.52 -6.89 -4.80
N ALA A 78 -3.08 -6.81 -3.54
CA ALA A 78 -1.68 -6.58 -3.19
C ALA A 78 -0.77 -7.73 -3.68
N ASN A 79 -1.23 -8.98 -3.54
CA ASN A 79 -0.53 -10.15 -4.06
C ASN A 79 -0.40 -10.12 -5.59
N GLY A 80 -1.47 -9.72 -6.28
CA GLY A 80 -1.51 -9.63 -7.75
C GLY A 80 -0.56 -8.57 -8.29
N ILE A 81 -0.55 -7.38 -7.72
CA ILE A 81 0.34 -6.28 -8.12
C ILE A 81 1.81 -6.66 -7.89
N ALA A 82 2.14 -7.21 -6.73
CA ALA A 82 3.49 -7.65 -6.42
C ALA A 82 3.99 -8.72 -7.42
N ALA A 83 3.15 -9.73 -7.72
CA ALA A 83 3.49 -10.78 -8.69
C ALA A 83 3.63 -10.26 -10.12
N GLU A 84 2.82 -9.28 -10.53
CA GLU A 84 2.93 -8.62 -11.84
C GLU A 84 4.25 -7.85 -11.94
N GLY A 85 4.60 -7.06 -10.93
CA GLY A 85 5.85 -6.31 -10.86
C GLY A 85 7.08 -7.21 -10.91
N GLU A 86 7.11 -8.28 -10.11
CA GLU A 86 8.19 -9.26 -10.10
C GLU A 86 8.39 -9.90 -11.50
N LYS A 87 7.31 -10.35 -12.13
CA LYS A 87 7.36 -10.94 -13.48
C LYS A 87 7.83 -9.97 -14.56
N LEU A 88 7.52 -8.68 -14.41
CA LEU A 88 7.97 -7.67 -15.37
C LEU A 88 9.44 -7.32 -15.13
N ALA A 89 9.88 -7.21 -13.88
CA ALA A 89 11.27 -6.96 -13.52
C ALA A 89 12.23 -8.03 -14.07
N GLU A 90 11.79 -9.31 -14.14
CA GLU A 90 12.57 -10.40 -14.74
C GLU A 90 12.74 -10.29 -16.28
N LYS A 91 12.00 -9.41 -16.95
CA LYS A 91 11.95 -9.28 -18.41
C LYS A 91 12.62 -8.04 -18.96
N VAL A 92 13.03 -7.14 -18.09
CA VAL A 92 13.65 -5.88 -18.47
C VAL A 92 15.13 -5.86 -18.11
N ASP A 93 15.87 -4.99 -18.81
CA ASP A 93 17.26 -4.71 -18.44
C ASP A 93 17.35 -3.89 -17.17
N ASP A 94 18.51 -3.94 -16.49
CA ASP A 94 18.73 -3.28 -15.20
C ASP A 94 18.37 -1.78 -15.22
N ASP A 95 18.65 -1.09 -16.31
CA ASP A 95 18.33 0.34 -16.50
C ASP A 95 16.83 0.66 -16.48
N LEU A 96 15.96 -0.34 -16.66
CA LEU A 96 14.50 -0.20 -16.68
C LEU A 96 13.84 -0.70 -15.40
N ILE A 97 14.57 -1.33 -14.49
CA ILE A 97 14.02 -1.89 -13.26
C ILE A 97 13.30 -0.82 -12.44
N ASP A 98 13.92 0.34 -12.23
CA ASP A 98 13.33 1.42 -11.43
C ASP A 98 11.98 1.90 -12.00
N ALA A 99 11.83 1.91 -13.33
CA ALA A 99 10.54 2.24 -13.95
C ALA A 99 9.46 1.19 -13.67
N VAL A 100 9.83 -0.08 -13.64
CA VAL A 100 8.93 -1.18 -13.27
C VAL A 100 8.52 -1.08 -11.80
N LEU A 101 9.48 -0.81 -10.90
CA LEU A 101 9.22 -0.68 -9.47
C LEU A 101 8.26 0.50 -9.18
N LEU A 102 8.49 1.66 -9.80
CA LEU A 102 7.63 2.84 -9.66
C LEU A 102 6.22 2.58 -10.21
N ALA A 103 6.10 1.87 -11.33
CA ALA A 103 4.78 1.52 -11.86
C ALA A 103 4.01 0.57 -10.95
N ALA A 104 4.68 -0.39 -10.32
CA ALA A 104 4.07 -1.29 -9.34
C ALA A 104 3.68 -0.52 -8.05
N ALA A 105 4.56 0.35 -7.54
CA ALA A 105 4.28 1.20 -6.39
C ALA A 105 3.03 2.06 -6.64
N ALA A 106 2.96 2.80 -7.76
CA ALA A 106 1.81 3.64 -8.06
C ALA A 106 0.48 2.87 -8.07
N LYS A 107 0.46 1.62 -8.57
CA LYS A 107 -0.73 0.76 -8.53
C LYS A 107 -1.10 0.39 -7.09
N THR A 108 -0.10 0.07 -6.26
CA THR A 108 -0.29 -0.28 -4.85
C THR A 108 -0.93 0.89 -4.10
N GLU A 109 -0.34 2.09 -4.19
CA GLU A 109 -0.87 3.30 -3.55
C GLU A 109 -2.32 3.59 -3.93
N HIS A 110 -2.68 3.46 -5.22
CA HIS A 110 -4.06 3.66 -5.64
C HIS A 110 -5.03 2.64 -5.02
N VAL A 111 -4.61 1.40 -4.85
CA VAL A 111 -5.43 0.36 -4.19
C VAL A 111 -5.57 0.66 -2.69
N GLU A 112 -4.50 1.07 -2.02
CA GLU A 112 -4.51 1.39 -0.58
C GLU A 112 -5.32 2.65 -0.29
N ILE A 113 -5.20 3.69 -1.09
CA ILE A 113 -6.06 4.89 -1.00
C ILE A 113 -7.54 4.50 -1.10
N ALA A 114 -7.94 3.74 -2.13
CA ALA A 114 -9.33 3.32 -2.29
C ALA A 114 -9.82 2.45 -1.12
N MET A 115 -8.95 1.61 -0.56
CA MET A 115 -9.23 0.78 0.60
C MET A 115 -9.47 1.64 1.85
N TYR A 116 -8.60 2.60 2.16
CA TYR A 116 -8.75 3.49 3.31
C TYR A 116 -9.97 4.40 3.17
N GLU A 117 -10.23 4.99 2.00
CA GLU A 117 -11.44 5.79 1.75
C GLU A 117 -12.72 4.98 2.04
N GLY A 118 -12.76 3.71 1.61
CA GLY A 118 -13.89 2.83 1.87
C GLY A 118 -14.07 2.47 3.34
N LEU A 119 -12.98 2.25 4.08
CA LEU A 119 -13.00 1.97 5.51
C LEU A 119 -13.40 3.20 6.32
N ILE A 120 -12.87 4.38 6.00
CA ILE A 120 -13.21 5.66 6.67
C ILE A 120 -14.71 5.91 6.54
N SER A 121 -15.27 5.83 5.34
CA SER A 121 -16.71 6.04 5.12
C SER A 121 -17.59 5.12 5.97
N LYS A 122 -17.17 3.87 6.19
CA LYS A 122 -17.89 2.92 7.05
C LYS A 122 -17.72 3.25 8.54
N ALA A 123 -16.51 3.58 8.97
CA ALA A 123 -16.22 3.97 10.36
C ALA A 123 -17.01 5.23 10.75
N GLU A 124 -17.10 6.24 9.87
CA GLU A 124 -17.94 7.42 10.04
C GLU A 124 -19.43 7.06 10.22
N ALA A 125 -19.96 6.17 9.35
CA ALA A 125 -21.35 5.73 9.45
C ALA A 125 -21.64 4.93 10.74
N MET A 126 -20.63 4.29 11.32
CA MET A 126 -20.71 3.58 12.61
C MET A 126 -20.50 4.53 13.81
N GLY A 127 -20.05 5.75 13.61
CA GLY A 127 -19.75 6.72 14.68
C GLY A 127 -18.43 6.42 15.41
N GLU A 128 -17.51 5.70 14.78
CA GLU A 128 -16.22 5.27 15.34
C GLU A 128 -15.12 6.33 15.06
N GLU A 129 -15.25 7.52 15.66
CA GLU A 129 -14.38 8.68 15.41
C GLU A 129 -12.89 8.39 15.65
N ASP A 130 -12.55 7.58 16.67
CA ASP A 130 -11.18 7.19 16.97
C ASP A 130 -10.58 6.35 15.82
N ILE A 131 -11.38 5.48 15.22
CA ILE A 131 -10.96 4.67 14.06
C ILE A 131 -10.82 5.54 12.83
N VAL A 132 -11.75 6.46 12.60
CA VAL A 132 -11.66 7.44 11.50
C VAL A 132 -10.31 8.15 11.55
N SER A 133 -9.92 8.69 12.71
CA SER A 133 -8.65 9.41 12.87
C SER A 133 -7.41 8.55 12.53
N LEU A 134 -7.39 7.27 12.94
CA LEU A 134 -6.31 6.35 12.63
C LEU A 134 -6.22 6.04 11.12
N LEU A 135 -7.38 5.86 10.48
CA LEU A 135 -7.43 5.54 9.05
C LEU A 135 -7.15 6.76 8.17
N GLU A 136 -7.53 7.97 8.60
CA GLU A 136 -7.20 9.24 7.93
C GLU A 136 -5.70 9.50 7.95
N GLU A 137 -5.01 9.23 9.06
CA GLU A 137 -3.55 9.33 9.15
C GLU A 137 -2.88 8.40 8.12
N ASN A 138 -3.33 7.15 8.01
CA ASN A 138 -2.83 6.21 7.01
C ASN A 138 -3.11 6.72 5.59
N LEU A 139 -4.34 7.15 5.31
CA LEU A 139 -4.74 7.68 4.00
C LEU A 139 -3.87 8.87 3.56
N GLU A 140 -3.57 9.81 4.47
CA GLU A 140 -2.73 10.97 4.17
C GLU A 140 -1.32 10.54 3.76
N GLN A 141 -0.75 9.55 4.44
CA GLN A 141 0.56 8.98 4.09
C GLN A 141 0.53 8.35 2.70
N GLU A 142 -0.48 7.53 2.37
CA GLU A 142 -0.59 6.91 1.04
C GLU A 142 -0.76 7.94 -0.09
N GLN A 143 -1.55 8.98 0.15
CA GLN A 143 -1.71 10.08 -0.82
C GLN A 143 -0.39 10.82 -1.05
N HIS A 144 0.38 11.05 0.01
CA HIS A 144 1.71 11.68 -0.07
C HIS A 144 2.69 10.80 -0.84
N THR A 145 2.77 9.51 -0.51
CA THR A 145 3.63 8.54 -1.18
C THR A 145 3.28 8.40 -2.66
N LEU A 146 1.99 8.37 -3.02
CA LEU A 146 1.56 8.35 -4.41
C LEU A 146 2.08 9.56 -5.20
N GLU A 147 2.05 10.75 -4.61
CA GLU A 147 2.56 11.96 -5.26
C GLU A 147 4.09 11.88 -5.46
N GLU A 148 4.84 11.42 -4.46
CA GLU A 148 6.29 11.20 -4.58
C GLU A 148 6.63 10.16 -5.67
N VAL A 149 5.90 9.04 -5.72
CA VAL A 149 6.06 7.99 -6.74
C VAL A 149 5.79 8.54 -8.14
N LYS A 150 4.74 9.36 -8.31
CA LYS A 150 4.43 10.02 -9.59
C LYS A 150 5.54 10.96 -10.03
N GLN A 151 6.05 11.79 -9.14
CA GLN A 151 7.14 12.72 -9.45
C GLN A 151 8.42 11.97 -9.84
N ALA A 152 8.78 10.92 -9.11
CA ALA A 152 9.92 10.07 -9.44
C ALA A 152 9.75 9.38 -10.80
N SER A 153 8.53 8.87 -11.09
CA SER A 153 8.20 8.23 -12.36
C SER A 153 8.30 9.20 -13.54
N GLU A 154 7.78 10.42 -13.40
CA GLU A 154 7.89 11.45 -14.44
C GLU A 154 9.34 11.86 -14.72
N LYS A 155 10.15 12.05 -13.67
CA LYS A 155 11.58 12.35 -13.79
C LYS A 155 12.29 11.25 -14.56
N LEU A 156 12.10 10.00 -14.14
CA LEU A 156 12.73 8.83 -14.76
C LEU A 156 12.30 8.67 -16.22
N THR A 157 11.02 8.82 -16.54
CA THR A 157 10.49 8.71 -17.91
C THR A 157 11.14 9.73 -18.84
N LYS A 158 11.31 10.98 -18.38
CA LYS A 158 11.99 12.03 -19.18
C LYS A 158 13.46 11.70 -19.43
N GLU A 159 14.16 11.16 -18.43
CA GLU A 159 15.57 10.75 -18.56
C GLU A 159 15.73 9.59 -19.56
N LEU A 160 14.90 8.55 -19.46
CA LEU A 160 14.91 7.41 -20.39
C LEU A 160 14.60 7.82 -21.83
N ALA A 161 13.66 8.73 -22.03
CA ALA A 161 13.32 9.25 -23.37
C ALA A 161 14.50 9.99 -24.02
N THR A 162 15.37 10.64 -23.26
CA THR A 162 16.56 11.35 -23.79
C THR A 162 17.73 10.42 -24.12
N GLN A 163 17.79 9.23 -23.52
CA GLN A 163 18.85 8.24 -23.80
C GLN A 163 18.62 7.45 -25.08
N THR A 164 17.39 7.44 -25.59
CA THR A 164 17.01 6.68 -26.79
C THR A 164 17.22 7.46 -28.11
N THR A 165 17.71 8.70 -28.05
CA THR A 165 17.98 9.56 -29.18
C THR A 165 19.46 9.65 -29.47
#